data_efef01bb6a1d075f2695f3c6a027ad33
#
_entry.id   efef01bb6a1d075f2695f3c6a027ad33
#
_cell.length_a   1.000
_cell.length_b   1.000
_cell.length_c   1.000
_cell.angle_alpha   90.00
_cell.angle_beta   90.00
_cell.angle_gamma   90.00
#
_symmetry.space_group_name_H-M   'P 1'
#
loop_
_entity.id
_entity.type
_entity.pdbx_description
1 polymer ?
#
loop_
_entity_poly.entity_id
_entity_poly.type
_entity_poly.pdbx_seq_one_letter_code
_entity_poly.pdbx_strand_id
1 'polypeptide(L)'
;MVVLNRSVPGLLVNRFAQALFRESIYLIEQGITTAADIDRAIKYAVGMRYASIGLLEYYDAVGFQLESTIAGNVYPDLCDTKELQKTTIDGLASGRTGQAAGQGLYDWSRKDQDDFRLRKQSPYFPGVREWTMPK
;
A
#
# COMPACT_ATOMS: atom_id res chain seq x y z
N MET A 1 21.46 1.57 -1.33
CA MET A 1 21.28 1.99 0.08
C MET A 1 20.45 3.27 0.09
N VAL A 2 19.39 3.35 0.91
CA VAL A 2 18.57 4.56 1.06
C VAL A 2 19.13 5.39 2.22
N VAL A 3 19.38 6.67 1.99
CA VAL A 3 19.93 7.60 2.99
C VAL A 3 18.91 8.66 3.32
N LEU A 4 18.72 8.93 4.62
CA LEU A 4 17.87 10.02 5.12
C LEU A 4 18.74 11.11 5.71
N ASN A 5 18.50 12.36 5.33
CA ASN A 5 19.20 13.52 5.89
C ASN A 5 18.82 13.82 7.35
N ARG A 6 17.64 13.33 7.76
CA ARG A 6 17.15 13.40 9.15
C ARG A 6 16.18 12.27 9.44
N SER A 7 16.08 11.88 10.69
CA SER A 7 15.07 10.91 11.13
C SER A 7 13.66 11.50 11.07
N VAL A 8 12.71 10.69 10.63
CA VAL A 8 11.28 11.00 10.64
C VAL A 8 10.49 9.78 11.11
N PRO A 9 9.34 9.95 11.78
CA PRO A 9 8.50 8.82 12.18
C PRO A 9 8.17 7.90 10.99
N GLY A 10 8.39 6.60 11.17
CA GLY A 10 8.12 5.58 10.13
C GLY A 10 9.18 5.48 9.04
N LEU A 11 10.20 6.33 9.02
CA LEU A 11 11.18 6.41 7.95
C LEU A 11 10.50 6.55 6.58
N LEU A 12 11.06 6.03 5.47
CA LEU A 12 10.42 6.12 4.15
C LEU A 12 9.39 5.00 3.93
N VAL A 13 9.80 3.76 4.17
CA VAL A 13 8.98 2.59 3.80
C VAL A 13 7.65 2.58 4.54
N ASN A 14 7.67 2.77 5.87
CA ASN A 14 6.44 2.80 6.65
C ASN A 14 5.58 4.02 6.33
N ARG A 15 6.17 5.16 5.99
CA ARG A 15 5.40 6.35 5.59
C ARG A 15 4.62 6.10 4.31
N PHE A 16 5.24 5.53 3.27
CA PHE A 16 4.54 5.18 2.04
C PHE A 16 3.49 4.10 2.27
N ALA A 17 3.82 3.06 3.03
CA ALA A 17 2.88 2.00 3.37
C ALA A 17 1.66 2.55 4.13
N GLN A 18 1.85 3.43 5.11
CA GLN A 18 0.74 4.02 5.87
C GLN A 18 -0.07 5.04 5.06
N ALA A 19 0.54 5.77 4.14
CA ALA A 19 -0.21 6.64 3.22
C ALA A 19 -1.16 5.82 2.33
N LEU A 20 -0.66 4.73 1.74
CA LEU A 20 -1.48 3.81 0.96
C LEU A 20 -2.55 3.12 1.81
N PHE A 21 -2.21 2.67 3.02
CA PHE A 21 -3.16 2.02 3.92
C PHE A 21 -4.28 2.97 4.34
N ARG A 22 -3.94 4.20 4.73
CA ARG A 22 -4.93 5.23 5.13
C ARG A 22 -5.93 5.50 4.01
N GLU A 23 -5.46 5.71 2.79
CA GLU A 23 -6.32 5.90 1.63
C GLU A 23 -7.16 4.65 1.33
N SER A 24 -6.56 3.47 1.42
CA SER A 24 -7.27 2.20 1.18
C SER A 24 -8.44 2.00 2.16
N ILE A 25 -8.23 2.26 3.44
CA ILE A 25 -9.29 2.15 4.45
C ILE A 25 -10.38 3.20 4.21
N TYR A 26 -10.00 4.42 3.87
CA TYR A 26 -10.96 5.48 3.52
C TYR A 26 -11.88 5.04 2.36
N LEU A 27 -11.34 4.53 1.28
CA LEU A 27 -12.12 4.07 0.13
C LEU A 27 -13.08 2.92 0.49
N ILE A 28 -12.67 2.01 1.39
CA ILE A 28 -13.53 0.95 1.92
C ILE A 28 -14.65 1.53 2.77
N GLU A 29 -14.34 2.44 3.69
CA GLU A 29 -15.32 3.06 4.59
C GLU A 29 -16.35 3.91 3.86
N GLN A 30 -15.97 4.52 2.74
CA GLN A 30 -16.88 5.23 1.84
C GLN A 30 -17.69 4.29 0.92
N GLY A 31 -17.46 2.99 0.98
CA GLY A 31 -18.16 2.01 0.14
C GLY A 31 -17.81 2.08 -1.36
N ILE A 32 -16.68 2.71 -1.69
CA ILE A 32 -16.25 2.89 -3.08
C ILE A 32 -15.74 1.58 -3.68
N THR A 33 -15.04 0.76 -2.87
CA THR A 33 -14.42 -0.48 -3.34
C THR A 33 -14.22 -1.48 -2.21
N THR A 34 -13.71 -2.67 -2.53
CA THR A 34 -13.40 -3.74 -1.58
C THR A 34 -11.90 -3.87 -1.32
N ALA A 35 -11.52 -4.48 -0.18
CA ALA A 35 -10.12 -4.78 0.12
C ALA A 35 -9.46 -5.63 -0.99
N ALA A 36 -10.19 -6.58 -1.57
CA ALA A 36 -9.68 -7.43 -2.64
C ALA A 36 -9.39 -6.66 -3.93
N ASP A 37 -10.22 -5.65 -4.25
CA ASP A 37 -10.01 -4.81 -5.44
C ASP A 37 -8.85 -3.86 -5.24
N ILE A 38 -8.68 -3.29 -4.05
CA ILE A 38 -7.52 -2.48 -3.70
C ILE A 38 -6.23 -3.30 -3.84
N ASP A 39 -6.20 -4.51 -3.27
CA ASP A 39 -5.04 -5.38 -3.39
C ASP A 39 -4.70 -5.72 -4.85
N ARG A 40 -5.72 -5.94 -5.70
CA ARG A 40 -5.52 -6.14 -7.13
C ARG A 40 -4.93 -4.91 -7.81
N ALA A 41 -5.48 -3.73 -7.54
CA ALA A 41 -5.00 -2.47 -8.13
C ALA A 41 -3.55 -2.17 -7.72
N ILE A 42 -3.23 -2.32 -6.43
CA ILE A 42 -1.86 -2.12 -5.93
C ILE A 42 -0.90 -3.13 -6.55
N LYS A 43 -1.26 -4.43 -6.57
CA LYS A 43 -0.37 -5.46 -7.11
C LYS A 43 -0.09 -5.30 -8.60
N TYR A 44 -1.13 -5.09 -9.40
CA TYR A 44 -1.05 -5.24 -10.86
C TYR A 44 -0.96 -3.94 -11.63
N ALA A 45 -1.14 -2.80 -10.96
CA ALA A 45 -0.96 -1.49 -11.57
C ALA A 45 0.16 -0.70 -10.90
N VAL A 46 -0.05 -0.28 -9.65
CA VAL A 46 0.89 0.58 -8.92
C VAL A 46 2.21 -0.14 -8.63
N GLY A 47 2.14 -1.33 -8.04
CA GLY A 47 3.32 -2.08 -7.60
C GLY A 47 4.22 -2.52 -8.74
N MET A 48 3.66 -3.05 -9.81
CA MET A 48 4.43 -3.47 -10.99
C MET A 48 5.14 -2.29 -11.64
N ARG A 49 4.46 -1.16 -11.79
CA ARG A 49 5.04 0.03 -12.40
C ARG A 49 6.22 0.56 -11.60
N TYR A 50 6.05 0.73 -10.31
CA TYR A 50 7.07 1.33 -9.46
C TYR A 50 8.18 0.37 -9.02
N ALA A 51 7.99 -0.92 -9.18
CA ALA A 51 9.08 -1.89 -9.12
C ALA A 51 10.02 -1.79 -10.32
N SER A 52 9.52 -1.37 -11.48
CA SER A 52 10.27 -1.28 -12.73
C SER A 52 10.96 0.07 -12.92
N ILE A 53 10.26 1.19 -12.69
CA ILE A 53 10.78 2.53 -13.01
C ILE A 53 10.93 3.44 -11.77
N GLY A 54 10.29 3.12 -10.66
CA GLY A 54 10.23 4.01 -9.51
C GLY A 54 9.15 5.10 -9.63
N LEU A 55 8.70 5.58 -8.47
CA LEU A 55 7.59 6.52 -8.40
C LEU A 55 7.95 7.90 -8.98
N LEU A 56 9.04 8.48 -8.50
CA LEU A 56 9.41 9.86 -8.87
C LEU A 56 9.93 9.96 -10.29
N GLU A 57 10.70 8.97 -10.75
CA GLU A 57 11.15 8.88 -12.14
C GLU A 57 9.97 8.78 -13.11
N TYR A 58 8.93 8.00 -12.75
CA TYR A 58 7.71 7.93 -13.55
C TYR A 58 7.01 9.29 -13.64
N TYR A 59 6.82 10.00 -12.53
CA TYR A 59 6.14 11.30 -12.54
C TYR A 59 6.97 12.41 -13.20
N ASP A 60 8.28 12.35 -13.12
CA ASP A 60 9.17 13.25 -13.85
C ASP A 60 9.04 13.03 -15.37
N ALA A 61 8.97 11.78 -15.81
CA ALA A 61 8.73 11.44 -17.22
C ALA A 61 7.33 11.84 -17.72
N VAL A 62 6.32 11.76 -16.87
CA VAL A 62 4.94 12.22 -17.19
C VAL A 62 4.88 13.75 -17.34
N GLY A 63 5.63 14.46 -16.52
CA GLY A 63 5.74 15.91 -16.50
C GLY A 63 4.75 16.60 -15.57
N PHE A 64 5.20 17.68 -14.96
CA PHE A 64 4.44 18.41 -13.94
C PHE A 64 3.15 19.08 -14.44
N GLN A 65 3.03 19.32 -15.74
CA GLN A 65 1.81 19.88 -16.30
C GLN A 65 0.64 18.90 -16.19
N LEU A 66 0.83 17.64 -16.63
CA LEU A 66 -0.19 16.62 -16.49
C LEU A 66 -0.40 16.25 -15.02
N GLU A 67 0.68 16.11 -14.25
CA GLU A 67 0.61 15.81 -12.83
C GLU A 67 -0.18 16.88 -12.05
N SER A 68 0.04 18.15 -12.29
CA SER A 68 -0.71 19.23 -11.62
C SER A 68 -2.20 19.18 -11.90
N THR A 69 -2.58 18.78 -13.10
CA THR A 69 -4.00 18.60 -13.47
C THR A 69 -4.61 17.42 -12.71
N ILE A 70 -3.92 16.31 -12.66
CA ILE A 70 -4.35 15.11 -11.92
C ILE A 70 -4.44 15.44 -10.43
N ALA A 71 -3.39 16.02 -9.86
CA ALA A 71 -3.32 16.37 -8.44
C ALA A 71 -4.42 17.36 -8.04
N GLY A 72 -4.69 18.37 -8.87
CA GLY A 72 -5.75 19.35 -8.64
C GLY A 72 -7.14 18.73 -8.53
N ASN A 73 -7.39 17.63 -9.24
CA ASN A 73 -8.66 16.89 -9.17
C ASN A 73 -8.72 15.86 -8.03
N VAL A 74 -7.58 15.24 -7.70
CA VAL A 74 -7.54 14.10 -6.77
C VAL A 74 -7.24 14.52 -5.34
N TYR A 75 -6.31 15.46 -5.13
CA TYR A 75 -5.88 15.86 -3.77
C TYR A 75 -7.00 16.33 -2.85
N PRO A 76 -8.02 17.09 -3.33
CA PRO A 76 -9.11 17.52 -2.45
C PRO A 76 -9.94 16.36 -1.87
N ASP A 77 -9.92 15.21 -2.54
CA ASP A 77 -10.71 14.02 -2.17
C ASP A 77 -9.90 12.95 -1.44
N LEU A 78 -8.58 13.05 -1.41
CA LEU A 78 -7.73 12.10 -0.68
C LEU A 78 -7.93 12.21 0.84
N CYS A 79 -7.88 11.07 1.49
CA CYS A 79 -7.96 11.00 2.95
C CYS A 79 -6.81 11.76 3.62
N ASP A 80 -7.12 12.73 4.44
CA ASP A 80 -6.17 13.55 5.19
C ASP A 80 -6.19 13.31 6.71
N THR A 81 -6.98 12.32 7.19
CA THR A 81 -7.12 12.03 8.62
C THR A 81 -5.78 11.79 9.31
N LYS A 82 -5.66 12.26 10.53
CA LYS A 82 -4.53 12.00 11.44
C LYS A 82 -4.87 11.00 12.53
N GLU A 83 -6.13 10.59 12.59
CA GLU A 83 -6.66 9.67 13.58
C GLU A 83 -6.79 8.25 13.00
N LEU A 84 -6.87 7.26 13.90
CA LEU A 84 -7.21 5.90 13.50
C LEU A 84 -8.62 5.86 12.90
N GLN A 85 -8.74 5.19 11.78
CA GLN A 85 -10.00 5.05 11.07
C GLN A 85 -10.91 4.03 11.75
N LYS A 86 -12.23 4.19 11.56
CA LYS A 86 -13.27 3.38 12.19
C LYS A 86 -13.06 1.88 12.00
N THR A 87 -12.72 1.44 10.81
CA THR A 87 -12.43 0.03 10.52
C THR A 87 -11.36 -0.56 11.44
N THR A 88 -10.29 0.19 11.70
CA THR A 88 -9.22 -0.23 12.61
C THR A 88 -9.70 -0.24 14.06
N ILE A 89 -10.41 0.80 14.48
CA ILE A 89 -10.95 0.91 15.84
C ILE A 89 -11.93 -0.23 16.12
N ASP A 90 -12.86 -0.48 15.23
CA ASP A 90 -13.87 -1.54 15.36
C ASP A 90 -13.20 -2.94 15.33
N GLY A 91 -12.17 -3.12 14.53
CA GLY A 91 -11.37 -4.34 14.48
C GLY A 91 -10.70 -4.63 15.83
N LEU A 92 -10.06 -3.63 16.42
CA LEU A 92 -9.45 -3.74 17.75
C LEU A 92 -10.51 -4.05 18.82
N ALA A 93 -11.61 -3.31 18.86
CA ALA A 93 -12.68 -3.48 19.85
C ALA A 93 -13.37 -4.86 19.77
N SER A 94 -13.50 -5.43 18.56
CA SER A 94 -14.16 -6.72 18.32
C SER A 94 -13.21 -7.93 18.32
N GLY A 95 -11.91 -7.73 18.53
CA GLY A 95 -10.91 -8.79 18.45
C GLY A 95 -10.58 -9.29 17.05
N ARG A 96 -11.11 -8.64 16.00
CA ARG A 96 -10.82 -8.96 14.58
C ARG A 96 -9.53 -8.28 14.13
N THR A 97 -8.41 -8.69 14.71
CA THR A 97 -7.13 -7.99 14.63
C THR A 97 -6.21 -8.49 13.51
N GLY A 98 -6.69 -9.37 12.65
CA GLY A 98 -5.93 -9.85 11.50
C GLY A 98 -5.67 -11.35 11.51
N GLN A 99 -4.58 -11.77 10.86
CA GLN A 99 -4.26 -13.19 10.64
C GLN A 99 -4.23 -14.02 11.92
N ALA A 100 -3.55 -13.53 12.98
CA ALA A 100 -3.42 -14.26 14.25
C ALA A 100 -4.75 -14.49 14.95
N ALA A 101 -5.72 -13.59 14.75
CA ALA A 101 -7.09 -13.72 15.27
C ALA A 101 -8.02 -14.48 14.31
N GLY A 102 -7.51 -14.95 13.18
CA GLY A 102 -8.31 -15.64 12.16
C GLY A 102 -9.18 -14.69 11.32
N GLN A 103 -9.34 -13.45 11.70
CA GLN A 103 -10.18 -12.47 11.00
C GLN A 103 -9.65 -11.04 11.16
N GLY A 104 -9.73 -10.28 10.08
CA GLY A 104 -9.41 -8.86 9.98
C GLY A 104 -10.17 -8.23 8.82
N LEU A 105 -9.47 -7.61 7.89
CA LEU A 105 -10.01 -7.20 6.58
C LEU A 105 -10.39 -8.42 5.72
N TYR A 106 -9.78 -9.56 6.02
CA TYR A 106 -10.04 -10.84 5.40
C TYR A 106 -10.44 -11.90 6.43
N ASP A 107 -11.19 -12.89 5.98
CA ASP A 107 -11.39 -14.15 6.70
C ASP A 107 -10.19 -15.06 6.43
N TRP A 108 -9.29 -15.16 7.40
CA TRP A 108 -8.05 -15.92 7.31
C TRP A 108 -8.26 -17.43 7.45
N SER A 109 -9.41 -17.88 7.96
CA SER A 109 -9.77 -19.30 8.01
C SER A 109 -9.98 -19.89 6.61
N ARG A 110 -10.33 -19.05 5.64
CA ARG A 110 -10.59 -19.40 4.24
C ARG A 110 -9.38 -19.24 3.33
N LYS A 111 -8.25 -18.73 3.85
CA LYS A 111 -7.01 -18.53 3.08
C LYS A 111 -6.07 -19.71 3.25
N ASP A 112 -5.46 -20.14 2.13
CA ASP A 112 -4.33 -21.05 2.14
C ASP A 112 -3.12 -20.35 2.78
N GLN A 113 -2.74 -20.83 3.97
CA GLN A 113 -1.68 -20.24 4.78
C GLN A 113 -0.29 -20.49 4.18
N ASP A 114 -0.08 -21.62 3.51
CA ASP A 114 1.19 -21.97 2.89
C ASP A 114 1.40 -21.17 1.60
N ASP A 115 0.37 -21.06 0.76
CA ASP A 115 0.38 -20.17 -0.41
C ASP A 115 0.64 -18.73 0.01
N PHE A 116 -0.04 -18.24 1.05
CA PHE A 116 0.19 -16.89 1.55
C PHE A 116 1.63 -16.68 2.02
N ARG A 117 2.21 -17.64 2.74
CA ARG A 117 3.59 -17.58 3.22
C ARG A 117 4.58 -17.50 2.07
N LEU A 118 4.40 -18.34 1.05
CA LEU A 118 5.23 -18.33 -0.16
C LEU A 118 5.17 -16.98 -0.88
N ARG A 119 3.97 -16.45 -1.11
CA ARG A 119 3.78 -15.15 -1.77
C ARG A 119 4.37 -13.98 -0.95
N LYS A 120 4.28 -14.03 0.37
CA LYS A 120 4.86 -13.02 1.26
C LYS A 120 6.39 -12.99 1.19
N GLN A 121 7.02 -14.14 0.98
CA GLN A 121 8.48 -14.28 0.91
C GLN A 121 9.04 -14.07 -0.49
N SER A 122 8.23 -14.25 -1.54
CA SER A 122 8.68 -14.22 -2.94
C SER A 122 9.45 -12.95 -3.34
N PRO A 123 9.12 -11.73 -2.87
CA PRO A 123 9.89 -10.54 -3.21
C PRO A 123 11.34 -10.53 -2.72
N TYR A 124 11.68 -11.41 -1.79
CA TYR A 124 13.01 -11.51 -1.20
C TYR A 124 13.87 -12.62 -1.80
N PHE A 125 13.36 -13.38 -2.78
CA PHE A 125 14.15 -14.38 -3.49
C PHE A 125 15.17 -13.74 -4.44
N PRO A 126 16.36 -14.37 -4.61
CA PRO A 126 17.46 -13.80 -5.40
C PRO A 126 17.07 -13.40 -6.83
N GLY A 127 16.21 -14.15 -7.50
CA GLY A 127 15.76 -13.86 -8.86
C GLY A 127 14.99 -12.55 -9.01
N VAL A 128 14.39 -12.04 -7.94
CA VAL A 128 13.73 -10.73 -7.91
C VAL A 128 14.77 -9.61 -7.73
N ARG A 129 15.90 -9.89 -7.09
CA ARG A 129 16.99 -8.93 -6.88
C ARG A 129 17.66 -8.49 -8.17
N GLU A 130 17.82 -9.39 -9.13
CA GLU A 130 18.43 -9.07 -10.42
C GLU A 130 17.56 -8.10 -11.24
N TRP A 131 16.27 -8.08 -11.00
CA TRP A 131 15.31 -7.21 -11.70
C TRP A 131 15.27 -5.76 -11.14
N THR A 132 15.67 -5.59 -9.89
CA THR A 132 15.50 -4.32 -9.16
C THR A 132 16.81 -3.57 -8.92
N MET A 133 17.96 -4.15 -9.31
CA MET A 133 19.26 -3.50 -9.15
C MET A 133 19.67 -2.83 -10.47
N PRO A 134 19.91 -1.52 -10.49
CA PRO A 134 20.55 -0.88 -11.63
C PRO A 134 21.94 -1.49 -11.84
N LYS A 135 22.25 -1.81 -13.10
CA LYS A 135 23.59 -2.22 -13.52
C LYS A 135 24.53 -1.04 -13.44
#